data_c98a9f06a7de0c07d1ee88ef73fb52e3
#
_entry.id   c98a9f06a7de0c07d1ee88ef73fb52e3
#
_cell.length_a   1.000
_cell.length_b   1.000
_cell.length_c   1.000
_cell.angle_alpha   90.00
_cell.angle_beta   90.00
_cell.angle_gamma   90.00
#
_symmetry.space_group_name_H-M   'P 1'
#
loop_
_entity.id
_entity.type
_entity.pdbx_description
1 polymer ?
#
loop_
_entity_poly.entity_id
_entity_poly.type
_entity_poly.pdbx_seq_one_letter_code
_entity_poly.pdbx_strand_id
1 'polypeptide(L)' 'MAARYDIKPDPNGWTVYDTTNDLPAEVDGFIQIGLSTDDADDLADLLNRLDIEQSAAVSH' A
#
# COMPACT_ATOMS: atom_id res chain seq x y z
N MET A 1 13.54 -8.35 -4.12
CA MET A 1 12.33 -8.77 -3.41
C MET A 1 11.19 -7.82 -3.71
N ALA A 2 10.03 -8.33 -4.08
CA ALA A 2 8.90 -7.48 -4.47
C ALA A 2 8.32 -6.77 -3.24
N ALA A 3 7.96 -5.50 -3.39
CA ALA A 3 7.27 -4.75 -2.35
C ALA A 3 5.86 -5.31 -2.18
N ARG A 4 5.35 -5.32 -0.96
CA ARG A 4 4.00 -5.80 -0.67
C ARG A 4 2.93 -4.88 -1.24
N TYR A 5 3.18 -3.56 -1.20
CA TYR A 5 2.21 -2.58 -1.67
C TYR A 5 2.71 -1.88 -2.93
N ASP A 6 1.80 -1.63 -3.86
CA ASP A 6 2.11 -0.94 -5.10
C ASP A 6 0.92 -0.05 -5.46
N ILE A 7 1.06 0.75 -6.50
CA ILE A 7 0.00 1.64 -6.94
C ILE A 7 -0.41 1.31 -8.36
N LYS A 8 -1.69 1.56 -8.68
CA LYS A 8 -2.20 1.41 -10.04
C LYS A 8 -3.27 2.47 -10.29
N PRO A 9 -3.46 2.90 -11.56
CA PRO A 9 -4.49 3.87 -11.86
C PRO A 9 -5.88 3.28 -11.66
N ASP A 10 -6.82 4.13 -11.23
CA ASP A 10 -8.22 3.79 -11.11
C ASP A 10 -9.06 4.90 -11.77
N PRO A 11 -10.39 4.73 -11.90
CA PRO A 11 -11.22 5.74 -12.58
C PRO A 11 -11.20 7.12 -11.94
N ASN A 12 -10.86 7.23 -10.66
CA ASN A 12 -10.88 8.48 -9.92
C ASN A 12 -9.48 8.97 -9.52
N GLY A 13 -8.43 8.24 -9.88
CA GLY A 13 -7.06 8.60 -9.52
C GLY A 13 -6.16 7.37 -9.43
N TRP A 14 -5.66 7.11 -8.24
CA TRP A 14 -4.73 6.00 -8.02
C TRP A 14 -5.14 5.18 -6.81
N THR A 15 -4.90 3.88 -6.89
CA THR A 15 -5.18 2.93 -5.82
C THR A 15 -3.88 2.38 -5.27
N VAL A 16 -3.76 2.35 -3.95
CA VAL A 16 -2.69 1.58 -3.29
C VAL A 16 -3.26 0.20 -3.01
N TYR A 17 -2.58 -0.84 -3.48
CA TYR A 17 -3.08 -2.20 -3.34
C TYR A 17 -2.02 -3.14 -2.77
N ASP A 18 -2.50 -4.22 -2.14
CA ASP A 18 -1.66 -5.26 -1.59
C ASP A 18 -1.42 -6.30 -2.69
N THR A 19 -0.15 -6.47 -3.08
CA THR A 19 0.20 -7.38 -4.17
C THR A 19 0.01 -8.85 -3.82
N THR A 20 -0.14 -9.18 -2.53
CA THR A 20 -0.33 -10.58 -2.11
C THR A 20 -1.74 -11.08 -2.35
N ASN A 21 -2.74 -10.20 -2.33
CA ASN A 21 -4.14 -10.57 -2.56
C ASN A 21 -4.82 -9.75 -3.66
N ASP A 22 -4.09 -8.78 -4.25
CA ASP A 22 -4.58 -7.92 -5.33
C ASP A 22 -5.80 -7.08 -4.95
N LEU A 23 -5.95 -6.80 -3.67
CA LEU A 23 -7.04 -5.97 -3.15
C LEU A 23 -6.51 -4.60 -2.73
N PRO A 24 -7.37 -3.56 -2.78
CA PRO A 24 -6.97 -2.25 -2.28
C PRO A 24 -6.54 -2.30 -0.81
N ALA A 25 -5.51 -1.54 -0.47
CA ALA A 25 -5.07 -1.44 0.92
C ALA A 25 -6.14 -0.71 1.75
N GLU A 26 -6.25 -1.09 3.01
CA GLU A 26 -7.18 -0.46 3.96
C GLU A 26 -6.38 0.13 5.11
N VAL A 27 -6.61 1.41 5.41
CA VAL A 27 -5.94 2.12 6.50
C VAL A 27 -7.02 2.72 7.37
N ASP A 28 -7.04 2.37 8.66
CA ASP A 28 -8.03 2.84 9.64
C ASP A 28 -9.48 2.63 9.16
N GLY A 29 -9.73 1.53 8.46
CA GLY A 29 -11.05 1.21 7.94
C GLY A 29 -11.39 1.87 6.62
N PHE A 30 -10.48 2.62 6.03
CA PHE A 30 -10.70 3.31 4.75
C PHE A 30 -9.90 2.66 3.64
N ILE A 31 -10.58 2.30 2.55
CA ILE A 31 -9.96 1.74 1.36
C ILE A 31 -9.22 2.86 0.62
N GLN A 32 -7.98 2.60 0.24
CA GLN A 32 -7.10 3.61 -0.35
C GLN A 32 -7.22 3.64 -1.86
N ILE A 33 -8.29 4.29 -2.35
CA ILE A 33 -8.60 4.46 -3.78
C ILE A 33 -8.83 5.94 -4.09
N GLY A 34 -8.75 6.30 -5.38
CA GLY A 34 -9.02 7.67 -5.82
C GLY A 34 -8.01 8.70 -5.31
N LEU A 35 -6.78 8.28 -5.03
CA LEU A 35 -5.75 9.16 -4.49
C LEU A 35 -5.02 9.88 -5.63
N SER A 36 -4.38 11.01 -5.31
CA SER A 36 -3.43 11.62 -6.23
C SER A 36 -2.22 10.71 -6.40
N THR A 37 -1.46 10.87 -7.49
CA THR A 37 -0.24 10.09 -7.71
C THR A 37 0.73 10.24 -6.56
N ASP A 38 0.93 11.48 -6.10
CA ASP A 38 1.86 11.77 -5.01
C ASP A 38 1.41 11.10 -3.70
N ASP A 39 0.13 11.20 -3.37
CA ASP A 39 -0.40 10.60 -2.15
C ASP A 39 -0.32 9.08 -2.21
N ALA A 40 -0.66 8.48 -3.34
CA ALA A 40 -0.59 7.03 -3.50
C ALA A 40 0.84 6.52 -3.38
N ASP A 41 1.79 7.21 -4.01
CA ASP A 41 3.19 6.84 -3.97
C ASP A 41 3.75 6.93 -2.55
N ASP A 42 3.47 8.04 -1.86
CA ASP A 42 3.91 8.24 -0.47
C ASP A 42 3.30 7.19 0.46
N LEU A 43 2.02 6.89 0.29
CA LEU A 43 1.35 5.90 1.13
C LEU A 43 1.88 4.50 0.89
N ALA A 44 2.08 4.11 -0.36
CA ALA A 44 2.65 2.81 -0.69
C ALA A 44 4.04 2.65 -0.06
N ASP A 45 4.86 3.69 -0.15
CA ASP A 45 6.20 3.69 0.44
C ASP A 45 6.13 3.52 1.96
N LEU A 46 5.23 4.25 2.62
CA LEU A 46 5.04 4.15 4.06
C LEU A 46 4.58 2.74 4.47
N LEU A 47 3.58 2.20 3.78
CA LEU A 47 3.05 0.88 4.10
C LEU A 47 4.09 -0.22 3.87
N ASN A 48 4.89 -0.10 2.83
CA ASN A 48 5.98 -1.05 2.58
C ASN A 48 7.02 -1.00 3.69
N ARG A 49 7.35 0.19 4.16
CA ARG A 49 8.29 0.38 5.25
C ARG A 49 7.77 -0.23 6.55
N LEU A 50 6.49 -0.01 6.87
CA LEU A 50 5.86 -0.58 8.06
C LEU A 50 5.79 -2.10 7.98
N ASP A 51 5.52 -2.64 6.80
CA ASP A 51 5.47 -4.09 6.59
C ASP A 51 6.84 -4.72 6.87
N ILE A 52 7.90 -4.12 6.37
CA ILE A 52 9.26 -4.59 6.61
C ILE A 52 9.61 -4.53 8.11
N GLU A 53 9.27 -3.43 8.77
CA GLU A 53 9.55 -3.26 10.20
C GLU A 53 8.80 -4.29 11.04
N GLN A 54 7.53 -4.52 10.72
CA GLN A 54 6.73 -5.52 11.43
C GLN A 54 7.26 -6.93 11.23
N SER A 55 7.68 -7.26 10.02
CA SER A 55 8.27 -8.56 9.73
C SER A 55 9.57 -8.75 10.50
N ALA A 56 10.40 -7.72 10.58
CA ALA A 56 11.64 -7.76 11.33
C ALA A 56 11.35 -7.91 12.84
N ALA A 57 10.31 -7.26 13.34
CA ALA A 57 9.95 -7.30 14.75
C ALA A 57 9.46 -8.68 15.21
N VAL A 58 8.80 -9.43 14.31
CA VAL A 58 8.28 -10.77 14.67
C VAL A 58 9.17 -11.92 14.25
N SER A 59 10.29 -11.65 13.64
CA SER A 59 11.15 -12.69 13.08
C SER A 59 12.10 -13.34 14.09
N HIS A 60 11.98 -13.05 15.35
CA HIS A 60 12.85 -13.65 16.36
C HIS A 60 12.15 -14.57 17.34
#